data_4fd72d64544b648825af12276b2f3e51
#
_entry.id   4fd72d64544b648825af12276b2f3e51
#
_cell.length_a   1.000
_cell.length_b   1.000
_cell.length_c   1.000
_cell.angle_alpha   90.00
_cell.angle_beta   90.00
_cell.angle_gamma   90.00
#
_symmetry.space_group_name_H-M   'P 1'
#
loop_
_entity.id
_entity.type
_entity.pdbx_description
1 polymer ?
#
loop_
_entity_poly.entity_id
_entity_poly.type
_entity_poly.pdbx_seq_one_letter_code
_entity_poly.pdbx_strand_id
1 'polypeptide(L)'
;KSNGHLISEYKGWNSLLVTKFDIKKGKILDSNYISSHYPELNNKQKIFVITKGVFQMKHEASESLLGEYDAVDFVNGSQTYEMKPLEDSIIFMISAINLTSQSGKSTFFNFKKDIKSKDLWGGQCISRPYEGQGLTLVLFDLKPGFKFEDKGHENEQITWLIFGKMDFYANGEHKTLNSDNGVDIGPNHIHGGVSGGAMGFDAFFPKRQEIKYKK
;
A
#
# COMPACT_ATOMS: atom_id res chain seq x y z
N LYS A 1 -22.93 -10.92 0.66
CA LYS A 1 -23.49 -9.78 1.43
C LYS A 1 -22.30 -9.09 2.08
N SER A 2 -21.95 -7.88 1.64
CA SER A 2 -20.87 -7.09 2.26
C SER A 2 -21.27 -6.77 3.71
N ASN A 3 -20.48 -7.19 4.68
CA ASN A 3 -20.68 -6.90 6.11
C ASN A 3 -20.54 -5.39 6.45
N GLY A 4 -20.92 -4.50 5.54
CA GLY A 4 -20.81 -3.06 5.68
C GLY A 4 -19.43 -2.51 5.34
N HIS A 5 -18.61 -3.29 4.62
CA HIS A 5 -17.37 -2.82 4.01
C HIS A 5 -17.64 -2.48 2.54
N LEU A 6 -17.25 -1.30 2.11
CA LEU A 6 -17.10 -1.00 0.70
C LEU A 6 -15.67 -1.38 0.30
N ILE A 7 -15.54 -2.24 -0.70
CA ILE A 7 -14.24 -2.79 -1.10
C ILE A 7 -13.94 -2.35 -2.52
N SER A 8 -12.75 -1.78 -2.73
CA SER A 8 -12.15 -1.56 -4.04
C SER A 8 -10.89 -2.40 -4.12
N GLU A 9 -10.83 -3.30 -5.09
CA GLU A 9 -9.71 -4.21 -5.29
C GLU A 9 -8.98 -3.89 -6.59
N TYR A 10 -7.66 -3.91 -6.52
CA TYR A 10 -6.79 -3.73 -7.65
C TYR A 10 -5.77 -4.87 -7.69
N LYS A 11 -5.86 -5.70 -8.71
CA LYS A 11 -4.90 -6.80 -8.96
C LYS A 11 -3.85 -6.31 -9.93
N GLY A 12 -2.60 -6.53 -9.58
CA GLY A 12 -1.50 -6.27 -10.46
C GLY A 12 -1.34 -7.35 -11.54
N TRP A 13 -0.32 -7.20 -12.34
CA TRP A 13 -0.05 -7.99 -13.54
C TRP A 13 -0.01 -9.50 -13.31
N ASN A 14 0.70 -9.95 -12.26
CA ASN A 14 0.87 -11.38 -11.98
C ASN A 14 0.39 -11.81 -10.60
N SER A 15 0.66 -11.04 -9.57
CA SER A 15 0.43 -11.51 -8.21
C SER A 15 0.17 -10.41 -7.17
N LEU A 16 0.61 -9.19 -7.41
CA LEU A 16 0.45 -8.09 -6.46
C LEU A 16 -1.04 -7.72 -6.30
N LEU A 17 -1.48 -7.54 -5.08
CA LEU A 17 -2.85 -7.20 -4.73
C LEU A 17 -2.86 -6.00 -3.79
N VAL A 18 -3.64 -4.99 -4.15
CA VAL A 18 -3.98 -3.86 -3.29
C VAL A 18 -5.48 -3.81 -3.11
N THR A 19 -5.94 -3.88 -1.88
CA THR A 19 -7.36 -3.81 -1.53
C THR A 19 -7.60 -2.61 -0.63
N LYS A 20 -8.50 -1.72 -1.03
CA LYS A 20 -9.00 -0.63 -0.21
C LYS A 20 -10.27 -1.05 0.50
N PHE A 21 -10.35 -0.86 1.79
CA PHE A 21 -11.53 -1.05 2.61
C PHE A 21 -12.01 0.30 3.13
N ASP A 22 -13.21 0.72 2.72
CA ASP A 22 -13.96 1.78 3.37
C ASP A 22 -14.82 1.14 4.46
N ILE A 23 -14.52 1.41 5.72
CA ILE A 23 -15.15 0.71 6.84
C ILE A 23 -15.91 1.71 7.71
N LYS A 24 -17.20 1.45 7.88
CA LYS A 24 -18.06 2.25 8.75
C LYS A 24 -17.72 2.03 10.22
N LYS A 25 -17.88 3.09 11.01
CA LYS A 25 -17.69 3.07 12.47
C LYS A 25 -18.32 1.82 13.10
N GLY A 26 -17.57 1.12 13.93
CA GLY A 26 -18.01 -0.05 14.68
C GLY A 26 -18.10 -1.36 13.90
N LYS A 27 -17.84 -1.35 12.58
CA LYS A 27 -17.67 -2.58 11.80
C LYS A 27 -16.27 -3.12 12.04
N ILE A 28 -16.10 -4.44 11.93
CA ILE A 28 -14.84 -5.10 12.26
C ILE A 28 -14.24 -5.67 10.98
N LEU A 29 -12.95 -5.42 10.77
CA LEU A 29 -12.11 -6.11 9.80
C LEU A 29 -11.18 -7.03 10.60
N ASP A 30 -11.34 -8.34 10.45
CA ASP A 30 -10.56 -9.32 11.20
C ASP A 30 -9.88 -10.36 10.29
N SER A 31 -9.03 -11.17 10.89
CA SER A 31 -8.32 -12.24 10.20
C SER A 31 -9.26 -13.28 9.59
N ASN A 32 -10.43 -13.55 10.19
CA ASN A 32 -11.42 -14.50 9.66
C ASN A 32 -12.09 -13.94 8.41
N TYR A 33 -12.44 -12.65 8.42
CA TYR A 33 -12.97 -11.97 7.24
C TYR A 33 -11.98 -12.07 6.08
N ILE A 34 -10.71 -11.70 6.32
CA ILE A 34 -9.68 -11.75 5.28
C ILE A 34 -9.46 -13.19 4.78
N SER A 35 -9.34 -14.16 5.66
CA SER A 35 -9.12 -15.56 5.27
C SER A 35 -10.27 -16.16 4.46
N SER A 36 -11.50 -15.74 4.70
CA SER A 36 -12.67 -16.21 3.97
C SER A 36 -12.87 -15.55 2.61
N HIS A 37 -12.48 -14.26 2.47
CA HIS A 37 -12.65 -13.49 1.23
C HIS A 37 -11.42 -13.55 0.31
N TYR A 38 -10.24 -13.81 0.89
CA TYR A 38 -8.94 -13.88 0.19
C TYR A 38 -8.19 -15.17 0.59
N PRO A 39 -8.76 -16.36 0.33
CA PRO A 39 -8.14 -17.62 0.76
C PRO A 39 -6.75 -17.84 0.13
N GLU A 40 -6.48 -17.26 -1.03
CA GLU A 40 -5.17 -17.29 -1.71
C GLU A 40 -4.08 -16.53 -0.93
N LEU A 41 -4.48 -15.64 -0.03
CA LEU A 41 -3.55 -14.88 0.84
C LEU A 41 -3.34 -15.54 2.21
N ASN A 42 -3.92 -16.70 2.48
CA ASN A 42 -3.65 -17.42 3.71
C ASN A 42 -2.16 -17.72 3.83
N ASN A 43 -1.61 -17.50 5.02
CA ASN A 43 -0.17 -17.63 5.30
C ASN A 43 0.76 -16.73 4.45
N LYS A 44 0.24 -15.70 3.82
CA LYS A 44 1.02 -14.70 3.09
C LYS A 44 1.20 -13.43 3.92
N GLN A 45 2.29 -12.72 3.67
CA GLN A 45 2.50 -11.39 4.22
C GLN A 45 1.37 -10.45 3.82
N LYS A 46 0.90 -9.63 4.76
CA LYS A 46 -0.08 -8.57 4.53
C LYS A 46 0.38 -7.31 5.22
N ILE A 47 0.50 -6.24 4.46
CA ILE A 47 0.78 -4.92 5.00
C ILE A 47 -0.54 -4.14 5.00
N PHE A 48 -1.00 -3.73 6.17
CA PHE A 48 -2.14 -2.85 6.32
C PHE A 48 -1.66 -1.42 6.55
N VAL A 49 -2.26 -0.45 5.84
CA VAL A 49 -1.95 0.99 5.95
C VAL A 49 -3.22 1.77 6.14
N ILE A 50 -3.31 2.54 7.23
CA ILE A 50 -4.44 3.42 7.49
C ILE A 50 -4.19 4.76 6.79
N THR A 51 -5.13 5.18 5.95
CA THR A 51 -5.04 6.46 5.23
C THR A 51 -6.05 7.49 5.70
N LYS A 52 -7.06 7.02 6.47
CA LYS A 52 -8.06 7.88 7.10
C LYS A 52 -8.63 7.23 8.34
N GLY A 53 -8.80 8.01 9.41
CA GLY A 53 -9.50 7.61 10.62
C GLY A 53 -8.61 6.93 11.65
N VAL A 54 -9.25 6.35 12.67
CA VAL A 54 -8.60 5.71 13.82
C VAL A 54 -9.18 4.32 14.02
N PHE A 55 -8.30 3.35 14.22
CA PHE A 55 -8.65 1.96 14.52
C PHE A 55 -8.19 1.56 15.92
N GLN A 56 -9.07 0.90 16.66
CA GLN A 56 -8.71 0.06 17.78
C GLN A 56 -8.32 -1.30 17.22
N MET A 57 -7.08 -1.68 17.44
CA MET A 57 -6.54 -2.94 16.95
C MET A 57 -6.22 -3.87 18.09
N LYS A 58 -6.72 -5.09 18.01
CA LYS A 58 -6.34 -6.22 18.86
C LYS A 58 -5.48 -7.19 18.06
N HIS A 59 -4.34 -7.53 18.60
CA HIS A 59 -3.43 -8.49 18.02
C HIS A 59 -2.75 -9.28 19.14
N GLU A 60 -2.92 -10.61 19.13
CA GLU A 60 -2.49 -11.48 20.22
C GLU A 60 -3.10 -11.02 21.58
N ALA A 61 -2.28 -10.79 22.59
CA ALA A 61 -2.70 -10.29 23.91
C ALA A 61 -2.59 -8.75 24.04
N SER A 62 -2.31 -8.04 22.93
CA SER A 62 -2.11 -6.59 22.94
C SER A 62 -3.26 -5.85 22.27
N GLU A 63 -3.48 -4.61 22.73
CA GLU A 63 -4.42 -3.67 22.13
C GLU A 63 -3.71 -2.34 21.91
N SER A 64 -3.95 -1.71 20.76
CA SER A 64 -3.35 -0.44 20.36
C SER A 64 -4.32 0.42 19.58
N LEU A 65 -4.08 1.73 19.55
CA LEU A 65 -4.76 2.67 18.67
C LEU A 65 -3.84 2.99 17.51
N LEU A 66 -4.37 2.84 16.29
CA LEU A 66 -3.68 3.13 15.05
C LEU A 66 -4.42 4.26 14.32
N GLY A 67 -3.70 5.26 13.87
CA GLY A 67 -4.22 6.41 13.14
C GLY A 67 -3.68 6.53 11.72
N GLU A 68 -3.85 7.70 11.12
CA GLU A 68 -3.41 7.93 9.75
C GLU A 68 -1.90 7.70 9.58
N TYR A 69 -1.56 6.99 8.51
CA TYR A 69 -0.22 6.54 8.13
C TYR A 69 0.42 5.52 9.06
N ASP A 70 -0.30 5.05 10.10
CA ASP A 70 0.09 3.85 10.81
C ASP A 70 -0.08 2.64 9.91
N ALA A 71 0.87 1.72 10.03
CA ALA A 71 0.89 0.49 9.25
C ALA A 71 1.23 -0.71 10.14
N VAL A 72 0.72 -1.85 9.73
CA VAL A 72 1.03 -3.14 10.34
C VAL A 72 1.47 -4.10 9.26
N ASP A 73 2.67 -4.66 9.40
CA ASP A 73 3.15 -5.73 8.55
C ASP A 73 3.00 -7.07 9.27
N PHE A 74 2.02 -7.85 8.87
CA PHE A 74 1.83 -9.23 9.27
C PHE A 74 2.64 -10.14 8.35
N VAL A 75 3.83 -10.48 8.78
CA VAL A 75 4.76 -11.30 8.00
C VAL A 75 4.22 -12.72 7.77
N ASN A 76 3.55 -13.28 8.78
CA ASN A 76 2.90 -14.58 8.69
C ASN A 76 1.38 -14.41 8.73
N GLY A 77 0.69 -14.86 7.69
CA GLY A 77 -0.75 -14.72 7.56
C GLY A 77 -1.63 -15.54 8.51
N SER A 78 -1.03 -16.36 9.38
CA SER A 78 -1.75 -17.14 10.39
C SER A 78 -2.07 -16.35 11.67
N GLN A 79 -1.66 -15.08 11.75
CA GLN A 79 -1.87 -14.27 12.95
C GLN A 79 -3.31 -13.84 13.09
N THR A 80 -3.82 -13.89 14.33
CA THR A 80 -5.17 -13.46 14.67
C THR A 80 -5.15 -11.97 15.02
N TYR A 81 -6.00 -11.20 14.37
CA TYR A 81 -6.18 -9.78 14.64
C TYR A 81 -7.63 -9.35 14.43
N GLU A 82 -7.98 -8.25 15.07
CA GLU A 82 -9.24 -7.54 14.92
C GLU A 82 -8.94 -6.04 14.81
N MET A 83 -9.47 -5.40 13.78
CA MET A 83 -9.37 -3.95 13.56
C MET A 83 -10.77 -3.35 13.55
N LYS A 84 -11.08 -2.54 14.56
CA LYS A 84 -12.37 -1.87 14.75
C LYS A 84 -12.19 -0.37 14.57
N PRO A 85 -12.76 0.24 13.52
CA PRO A 85 -12.70 1.68 13.34
C PRO A 85 -13.55 2.40 14.40
N LEU A 86 -13.00 3.46 14.96
CA LEU A 86 -13.68 4.34 15.94
C LEU A 86 -14.48 5.44 15.26
N GLU A 87 -14.27 5.63 13.96
CA GLU A 87 -14.98 6.52 13.04
C GLU A 87 -15.01 5.92 11.64
N ASP A 88 -15.69 6.53 10.67
CA ASP A 88 -15.66 6.08 9.27
C ASP A 88 -14.23 6.20 8.71
N SER A 89 -13.63 5.10 8.37
CA SER A 89 -12.19 4.97 8.17
C SER A 89 -11.83 4.26 6.87
N ILE A 90 -10.61 4.48 6.39
CA ILE A 90 -10.05 3.83 5.20
C ILE A 90 -8.75 3.14 5.58
N ILE A 91 -8.66 1.86 5.21
CA ILE A 91 -7.46 1.06 5.36
C ILE A 91 -7.16 0.31 4.06
N PHE A 92 -5.90 0.22 3.70
CA PHE A 92 -5.41 -0.58 2.58
C PHE A 92 -4.77 -1.85 3.08
N MET A 93 -4.99 -2.94 2.38
CA MET A 93 -4.25 -4.19 2.50
C MET A 93 -3.43 -4.39 1.23
N ILE A 94 -2.14 -4.61 1.40
CA ILE A 94 -1.19 -4.91 0.33
C ILE A 94 -0.64 -6.32 0.57
N SER A 95 -0.70 -7.18 -0.45
CA SER A 95 -0.18 -8.55 -0.41
C SER A 95 0.22 -9.01 -1.79
N ALA A 96 0.75 -10.22 -1.89
CA ALA A 96 1.02 -10.86 -3.18
C ALA A 96 0.66 -12.36 -3.14
N ILE A 97 -0.07 -12.81 -4.17
CA ILE A 97 -0.56 -14.20 -4.27
C ILE A 97 0.61 -15.19 -4.36
N ASN A 98 1.65 -14.84 -5.12
CA ASN A 98 2.82 -15.70 -5.32
C ASN A 98 3.91 -15.56 -4.24
N LEU A 99 3.63 -14.82 -3.17
CA LEU A 99 4.55 -14.68 -2.06
C LEU A 99 4.69 -16.01 -1.31
N THR A 100 5.92 -16.46 -1.07
CA THR A 100 6.18 -17.60 -0.21
C THR A 100 5.87 -17.26 1.24
N SER A 101 5.37 -18.23 2.00
CA SER A 101 5.15 -18.05 3.44
C SER A 101 6.45 -17.62 4.12
N GLN A 102 6.37 -16.59 4.92
CA GLN A 102 7.49 -16.03 5.66
C GLN A 102 7.34 -16.32 7.15
N SER A 103 8.46 -16.39 7.86
CA SER A 103 8.45 -16.47 9.32
C SER A 103 8.99 -15.16 9.90
N GLY A 104 8.33 -14.63 10.92
CA GLY A 104 8.76 -13.39 11.56
C GLY A 104 7.71 -12.84 12.50
N LYS A 105 8.08 -11.75 13.18
CA LYS A 105 7.17 -11.00 14.04
C LYS A 105 6.49 -9.92 13.23
N SER A 106 5.25 -9.59 13.61
CA SER A 106 4.55 -8.41 13.09
C SER A 106 5.31 -7.14 13.43
N THR A 107 5.33 -6.21 12.50
CA THR A 107 5.94 -4.89 12.69
C THR A 107 4.89 -3.82 12.64
N PHE A 108 4.88 -2.94 13.64
CA PHE A 108 4.01 -1.77 13.73
C PHE A 108 4.85 -0.52 13.53
N PHE A 109 4.44 0.37 12.67
CA PHE A 109 5.18 1.59 12.37
C PHE A 109 4.26 2.67 11.78
N ASN A 110 4.73 3.92 11.82
CA ASN A 110 4.07 5.03 11.13
C ASN A 110 4.96 5.54 10.00
N PHE A 111 4.42 5.60 8.78
CA PHE A 111 5.19 6.02 7.61
C PHE A 111 5.80 7.42 7.74
N LYS A 112 5.13 8.34 8.42
CA LYS A 112 5.61 9.73 8.54
C LYS A 112 6.52 9.95 9.74
N LYS A 113 6.40 9.11 10.79
CA LYS A 113 7.18 9.26 12.03
C LYS A 113 8.40 8.36 12.08
N ASP A 114 8.23 7.09 11.65
CA ASP A 114 9.23 6.04 11.89
C ASP A 114 10.06 5.73 10.65
N ILE A 115 9.50 5.95 9.44
CA ILE A 115 10.22 5.70 8.19
C ILE A 115 10.98 6.95 7.76
N LYS A 116 12.32 6.82 7.70
CA LYS A 116 13.19 7.92 7.25
C LYS A 116 12.82 8.34 5.83
N SER A 117 12.45 9.59 5.68
CA SER A 117 12.18 10.16 4.37
C SER A 117 13.45 10.36 3.56
N LYS A 118 13.35 10.16 2.26
CA LYS A 118 14.33 10.56 1.27
C LYS A 118 13.79 11.77 0.52
N ASP A 119 14.49 12.88 0.60
CA ASP A 119 14.21 14.06 -0.21
C ASP A 119 14.86 13.88 -1.58
N LEU A 120 14.03 13.80 -2.58
CA LEU A 120 14.46 13.57 -3.95
C LEU A 120 14.16 14.82 -4.77
N TRP A 121 15.12 15.18 -5.61
CA TRP A 121 15.05 16.35 -6.51
C TRP A 121 14.73 17.69 -5.79
N GLY A 122 15.39 17.93 -4.65
CA GLY A 122 15.30 19.21 -3.93
C GLY A 122 13.89 19.49 -3.39
N GLY A 123 13.27 18.52 -2.75
CA GLY A 123 11.95 18.64 -2.13
C GLY A 123 10.76 18.48 -3.09
N GLN A 124 11.02 18.18 -4.35
CA GLN A 124 9.94 17.92 -5.32
C GLN A 124 9.26 16.57 -5.09
N CYS A 125 9.98 15.58 -4.56
CA CYS A 125 9.49 14.27 -4.21
C CYS A 125 10.02 13.87 -2.84
N ILE A 126 9.12 13.63 -1.90
CA ILE A 126 9.45 13.04 -0.60
C ILE A 126 9.02 11.56 -0.63
N SER A 127 9.97 10.67 -0.47
CA SER A 127 9.76 9.22 -0.52
C SER A 127 10.04 8.59 0.84
N ARG A 128 9.20 7.65 1.28
CA ARG A 128 9.35 6.90 2.54
C ARG A 128 9.24 5.41 2.25
N PRO A 129 10.37 4.77 1.91
CA PRO A 129 10.39 3.35 1.59
C PRO A 129 10.35 2.49 2.85
N TYR A 130 9.43 1.56 2.90
CA TYR A 130 9.38 0.46 3.84
C TYR A 130 9.72 -0.83 3.11
N GLU A 131 10.73 -1.53 3.58
CA GLU A 131 11.15 -2.82 3.05
C GLU A 131 10.65 -3.94 3.95
N GLY A 132 9.50 -4.51 3.60
CA GLY A 132 8.99 -5.73 4.23
C GLY A 132 9.82 -6.95 3.85
N GLN A 133 9.43 -8.13 4.29
CA GLN A 133 10.18 -9.36 3.96
C GLN A 133 10.06 -9.75 2.47
N GLY A 134 8.86 -9.68 1.90
CA GLY A 134 8.60 -10.06 0.51
C GLY A 134 8.09 -8.93 -0.38
N LEU A 135 7.67 -7.83 0.22
CA LEU A 135 7.09 -6.66 -0.44
C LEU A 135 7.89 -5.41 -0.10
N THR A 136 7.95 -4.46 -1.03
CA THR A 136 8.37 -3.09 -0.73
C THR A 136 7.16 -2.17 -0.89
N LEU A 137 6.96 -1.28 0.06
CA LEU A 137 5.92 -0.27 0.03
C LEU A 137 6.55 1.12 0.21
N VAL A 138 6.21 2.06 -0.66
CA VAL A 138 6.78 3.41 -0.63
C VAL A 138 5.65 4.42 -0.54
N LEU A 139 5.56 5.14 0.58
CA LEU A 139 4.70 6.31 0.64
C LEU A 139 5.44 7.49 -0.02
N PHE A 140 4.83 8.10 -1.02
CA PHE A 140 5.37 9.25 -1.73
C PHE A 140 4.50 10.51 -1.57
N ASP A 141 5.13 11.67 -1.68
CA ASP A 141 4.51 13.00 -1.71
C ASP A 141 5.18 13.81 -2.82
N LEU A 142 4.42 14.17 -3.85
CA LEU A 142 4.91 14.82 -5.07
C LEU A 142 4.36 16.24 -5.19
N LYS A 143 5.24 17.21 -5.39
CA LYS A 143 4.84 18.59 -5.63
C LYS A 143 4.17 18.76 -7.01
N PRO A 144 3.30 19.78 -7.17
CA PRO A 144 2.77 20.13 -8.48
C PRO A 144 3.88 20.43 -9.48
N GLY A 145 3.75 19.92 -10.69
CA GLY A 145 4.71 20.09 -11.78
C GLY A 145 5.91 19.16 -11.74
N PHE A 146 6.07 18.34 -10.70
CA PHE A 146 7.14 17.35 -10.65
C PHE A 146 6.95 16.32 -11.77
N LYS A 147 8.03 16.07 -12.52
CA LYS A 147 8.08 15.10 -13.61
C LYS A 147 9.04 13.98 -13.26
N PHE A 148 8.64 12.76 -13.54
CA PHE A 148 9.52 11.61 -13.36
C PHE A 148 9.35 10.62 -14.51
N GLU A 149 10.39 9.84 -14.76
CA GLU A 149 10.39 8.72 -15.69
C GLU A 149 11.23 7.59 -15.10
N ASP A 150 10.66 6.39 -15.09
CA ASP A 150 11.37 5.14 -14.78
C ASP A 150 11.52 4.34 -16.08
N LYS A 151 12.72 3.87 -16.37
CA LYS A 151 13.03 3.10 -17.59
C LYS A 151 12.56 1.65 -17.52
N GLY A 152 11.87 1.30 -16.46
CA GLY A 152 11.41 -0.05 -16.17
C GLY A 152 12.32 -0.76 -15.17
N HIS A 153 11.73 -1.65 -14.42
CA HIS A 153 12.37 -2.52 -13.43
C HIS A 153 11.72 -3.90 -13.44
N GLU A 154 12.39 -4.90 -12.92
CA GLU A 154 11.92 -6.29 -12.91
C GLU A 154 10.72 -6.58 -12.00
N ASN A 155 10.39 -5.64 -11.11
CA ASN A 155 9.29 -5.79 -10.15
C ASN A 155 7.95 -5.44 -10.82
N GLU A 156 6.92 -6.16 -10.44
CA GLU A 156 5.54 -5.71 -10.60
C GLU A 156 5.29 -4.55 -9.64
N GLN A 157 4.56 -3.52 -10.10
CA GLN A 157 4.23 -2.33 -9.30
C GLN A 157 2.75 -2.02 -9.38
N ILE A 158 2.16 -1.65 -8.24
CA ILE A 158 0.89 -0.93 -8.20
C ILE A 158 1.13 0.44 -7.58
N THR A 159 0.80 1.49 -8.34
CA THR A 159 0.74 2.87 -7.83
C THR A 159 -0.69 3.21 -7.48
N TRP A 160 -0.93 3.72 -6.27
CA TRP A 160 -2.26 4.16 -5.83
C TRP A 160 -2.20 5.57 -5.26
N LEU A 161 -3.06 6.46 -5.76
CA LEU A 161 -3.18 7.82 -5.23
C LEU A 161 -4.17 7.87 -4.06
N ILE A 162 -3.69 8.32 -2.91
CA ILE A 162 -4.50 8.62 -1.72
C ILE A 162 -5.10 10.02 -1.87
N PHE A 163 -4.33 10.95 -2.42
CA PHE A 163 -4.69 12.36 -2.55
C PHE A 163 -4.15 12.97 -3.84
N GLY A 164 -4.88 13.96 -4.39
CA GLY A 164 -4.42 14.75 -5.53
C GLY A 164 -4.64 14.10 -6.88
N LYS A 165 -3.81 14.48 -7.85
CA LYS A 165 -3.89 13.98 -9.23
C LYS A 165 -2.51 13.87 -9.88
N MET A 166 -2.42 13.02 -10.88
CA MET A 166 -1.20 12.82 -11.67
C MET A 166 -1.56 12.41 -13.09
N ASP A 167 -0.96 13.04 -14.08
CA ASP A 167 -0.99 12.55 -15.45
C ASP A 167 0.10 11.51 -15.59
N PHE A 168 -0.31 10.26 -15.75
CA PHE A 168 0.53 9.08 -15.71
C PHE A 168 0.60 8.42 -17.09
N TYR A 169 1.75 7.86 -17.41
CA TYR A 169 1.88 6.99 -18.58
C TYR A 169 2.63 5.71 -18.18
N ALA A 170 2.23 4.62 -18.82
CA ALA A 170 2.93 3.34 -18.75
C ALA A 170 2.85 2.65 -20.11
N ASN A 171 3.97 2.16 -20.59
CA ASN A 171 4.07 1.40 -21.85
C ASN A 171 3.36 2.07 -23.06
N GLY A 172 3.43 3.41 -23.14
CA GLY A 172 2.81 4.21 -24.20
C GLY A 172 1.35 4.58 -24.00
N GLU A 173 0.69 4.07 -22.97
CA GLU A 173 -0.66 4.47 -22.59
C GLU A 173 -0.63 5.62 -21.60
N HIS A 174 -1.53 6.59 -21.77
CA HIS A 174 -1.67 7.77 -20.89
C HIS A 174 -2.99 7.73 -20.16
N LYS A 175 -2.94 8.05 -18.85
CA LYS A 175 -4.12 8.13 -17.99
C LYS A 175 -3.95 9.20 -16.91
N THR A 176 -4.97 10.01 -16.69
CA THR A 176 -5.02 10.85 -15.51
C THR A 176 -5.49 10.01 -14.32
N LEU A 177 -4.63 9.86 -13.32
CA LEU A 177 -4.98 9.29 -12.03
C LEU A 177 -5.48 10.42 -11.12
N ASN A 178 -6.60 10.18 -10.48
CA ASN A 178 -7.14 11.02 -9.41
C ASN A 178 -7.05 10.28 -8.07
N SER A 179 -7.36 10.96 -6.99
CA SER A 179 -7.53 10.32 -5.68
C SER A 179 -8.39 9.06 -5.77
N ASP A 180 -8.03 8.04 -5.02
CA ASP A 180 -8.67 6.73 -5.02
C ASP A 180 -8.57 5.93 -6.33
N ASN A 181 -7.65 6.31 -7.22
CA ASN A 181 -7.32 5.51 -8.39
C ASN A 181 -5.94 4.88 -8.27
N GLY A 182 -5.82 3.71 -8.86
CA GLY A 182 -4.56 2.98 -9.01
C GLY A 182 -4.25 2.66 -10.47
N VAL A 183 -3.01 2.27 -10.69
CA VAL A 183 -2.50 1.70 -11.94
C VAL A 183 -1.53 0.59 -11.62
N ASP A 184 -1.63 -0.51 -12.36
CA ASP A 184 -0.65 -1.59 -12.34
C ASP A 184 0.39 -1.38 -13.45
N ILE A 185 1.61 -1.75 -13.15
CA ILE A 185 2.76 -1.62 -14.03
C ILE A 185 3.45 -2.98 -14.04
N GLY A 186 3.48 -3.59 -15.22
CA GLY A 186 4.16 -4.85 -15.41
C GLY A 186 5.69 -4.72 -15.33
N PRO A 187 6.39 -5.81 -15.09
CA PRO A 187 7.84 -5.83 -15.09
C PRO A 187 8.43 -5.25 -16.38
N ASN A 188 9.49 -4.47 -16.25
CA ASN A 188 10.25 -3.84 -17.36
C ASN A 188 9.43 -2.84 -18.22
N HIS A 189 8.25 -2.42 -17.76
CA HIS A 189 7.49 -1.38 -18.46
C HIS A 189 8.05 0.01 -18.13
N ILE A 190 8.32 0.80 -19.16
CA ILE A 190 8.66 2.22 -19.01
C ILE A 190 7.43 2.96 -18.54
N HIS A 191 7.59 3.76 -17.50
CA HIS A 191 6.48 4.52 -16.91
C HIS A 191 6.96 5.84 -16.32
N GLY A 192 6.00 6.75 -16.13
CA GLY A 192 6.30 8.05 -15.56
C GLY A 192 5.07 8.93 -15.46
N GLY A 193 5.29 10.20 -15.17
CA GLY A 193 4.17 11.11 -15.06
C GLY A 193 4.53 12.53 -14.71
N VAL A 194 3.47 13.35 -14.67
CA VAL A 194 3.52 14.73 -14.21
C VAL A 194 2.55 14.89 -13.07
N SER A 195 3.06 15.25 -11.90
CA SER A 195 2.22 15.46 -10.72
C SER A 195 1.47 16.79 -10.79
N GLY A 196 0.18 16.76 -10.51
CA GLY A 196 -0.63 17.94 -10.20
C GLY A 196 -0.67 18.28 -8.71
N GLY A 197 0.25 17.68 -7.92
CA GLY A 197 0.22 17.63 -6.46
C GLY A 197 -0.46 16.33 -6.03
N ALA A 198 0.33 15.32 -5.65
CA ALA A 198 -0.18 13.99 -5.37
C ALA A 198 0.55 13.33 -4.21
N MET A 199 -0.19 12.59 -3.40
CA MET A 199 0.34 11.69 -2.40
C MET A 199 -0.27 10.30 -2.61
N GLY A 200 0.55 9.28 -2.49
CA GLY A 200 0.12 7.92 -2.71
C GLY A 200 1.17 6.92 -2.22
N PHE A 201 0.98 5.68 -2.62
CA PHE A 201 1.99 4.67 -2.40
C PHE A 201 2.26 3.85 -3.67
N ASP A 202 3.49 3.38 -3.76
CA ASP A 202 3.91 2.35 -4.69
C ASP A 202 4.13 1.05 -3.92
N ALA A 203 3.48 -0.02 -4.35
CA ALA A 203 3.71 -1.37 -3.86
C ALA A 203 4.49 -2.16 -4.91
N PHE A 204 5.53 -2.88 -4.49
CA PHE A 204 6.39 -3.67 -5.38
C PHE A 204 6.46 -5.13 -4.98
N PHE A 205 6.37 -6.02 -5.97
CA PHE A 205 6.62 -7.45 -5.83
C PHE A 205 7.35 -8.01 -7.06
N PRO A 206 8.38 -8.87 -6.88
CA PRO A 206 9.08 -9.14 -5.63
C PRO A 206 9.61 -7.88 -4.97
N LYS A 207 10.11 -7.99 -3.73
CA LYS A 207 10.73 -6.86 -3.00
C LYS A 207 11.72 -6.12 -3.87
N ARG A 208 11.54 -4.81 -4.02
CA ARG A 208 12.46 -3.94 -4.74
C ARG A 208 13.62 -3.55 -3.82
N GLN A 209 14.78 -4.14 -4.05
CA GLN A 209 16.01 -3.76 -3.37
C GLN A 209 16.54 -2.48 -4.01
N GLU A 210 16.77 -1.44 -3.20
CA GLU A 210 17.30 -0.14 -3.62
C GLU A 210 16.46 0.56 -4.73
N ILE A 211 15.57 1.44 -4.31
CA ILE A 211 14.98 2.42 -5.23
C ILE A 211 16.11 3.42 -5.57
N LYS A 212 16.88 3.11 -6.60
CA LYS A 212 17.88 4.01 -7.18
C LYS A 212 17.16 4.97 -8.11
N TYR A 213 16.76 6.11 -7.58
CA TYR A 213 16.37 7.21 -8.44
C TYR A 213 17.64 7.74 -9.09
N LYS A 214 17.81 7.52 -10.40
CA LYS A 214 18.88 8.17 -11.16
C LYS A 214 18.61 9.67 -11.19
N LYS A 215 19.62 10.45 -10.80
CA LYS A 215 19.63 11.90 -10.96
C LYS A 215 19.66 12.27 -12.44
#